data_4e84b1616fd7bbe138936672b960a2bd
#
_entry.id   4e84b1616fd7bbe138936672b960a2bd
#
_cell.length_a   1.000
_cell.length_b   1.000
_cell.length_c   1.000
_cell.angle_alpha   90.00
_cell.angle_beta   90.00
_cell.angle_gamma   90.00
#
_symmetry.space_group_name_H-M   'P 1'
#
loop_
_entity.id
_entity.type
_entity.pdbx_description
1 polymer ?
#
loop_
_entity_poly.entity_id
_entity_poly.type
_entity_poly.pdbx_seq_one_letter_code
_entity_poly.pdbx_strand_id
1 'polypeptide(L)'
;MTARRLSHLQKQILAWLWRDEQRTRGMISSSHPELVGALPAAKGNISHRLRLLQTRGWIVIGRTLGGKAESLYLTREGRQQAITLAGSYE
;
A
#
# COMPACT_ATOMS: atom_id res chain seq x y z
N MET A 1 24.83 8.87 0.40
CA MET A 1 23.61 8.62 1.12
C MET A 1 22.82 7.48 0.50
N THR A 2 22.42 6.59 1.31
CA THR A 2 21.70 5.44 0.82
C THR A 2 20.21 5.69 0.81
N ALA A 3 19.60 5.46 -0.31
CA ALA A 3 18.16 5.41 -0.37
C ALA A 3 17.69 4.23 0.49
N ARG A 4 16.65 4.43 1.24
CA ARG A 4 16.07 3.35 2.01
C ARG A 4 15.43 2.35 1.05
N ARG A 5 15.87 1.13 1.14
CA ARG A 5 15.30 0.07 0.34
C ARG A 5 13.92 -0.28 0.84
N LEU A 6 13.02 -0.48 -0.09
CA LEU A 6 11.73 -1.04 0.23
C LEU A 6 11.89 -2.54 0.48
N SER A 7 11.23 -3.04 1.51
CA SER A 7 11.18 -4.48 1.72
C SER A 7 10.33 -5.11 0.62
N HIS A 8 10.51 -6.42 0.43
CA HIS A 8 9.71 -7.14 -0.55
C HIS A 8 8.21 -6.97 -0.27
N LEU A 9 7.82 -7.03 0.99
CA LEU A 9 6.41 -6.88 1.38
C LEU A 9 5.91 -5.47 1.08
N GLN A 10 6.72 -4.43 1.31
CA GLN A 10 6.33 -3.07 0.96
C GLN A 10 6.08 -2.92 -0.54
N LYS A 11 6.94 -3.55 -1.36
CA LYS A 11 6.75 -3.54 -2.81
C LYS A 11 5.46 -4.25 -3.21
N GLN A 12 5.17 -5.38 -2.57
CA GLN A 12 3.93 -6.11 -2.83
C GLN A 12 2.70 -5.29 -2.46
N ILE A 13 2.76 -4.57 -1.34
CA ILE A 13 1.66 -3.71 -0.92
C ILE A 13 1.41 -2.60 -1.94
N LEU A 14 2.48 -1.91 -2.35
CA LEU A 14 2.34 -0.83 -3.33
C LEU A 14 1.81 -1.35 -4.67
N ALA A 15 2.32 -2.49 -5.12
CA ALA A 15 1.87 -3.08 -6.39
C ALA A 15 0.40 -3.49 -6.31
N TRP A 16 -0.02 -4.06 -5.19
CA TRP A 16 -1.40 -4.46 -5.00
C TRP A 16 -2.34 -3.25 -4.99
N LEU A 17 -1.96 -2.21 -4.25
CA LEU A 17 -2.75 -0.98 -4.17
C LEU A 17 -2.87 -0.31 -5.53
N TRP A 18 -1.78 -0.29 -6.29
CA TRP A 18 -1.78 0.30 -7.63
C TRP A 18 -2.72 -0.47 -8.56
N ARG A 19 -2.65 -1.80 -8.56
CA ARG A 19 -3.54 -2.62 -9.38
C ARG A 19 -5.00 -2.46 -8.98
N ASP A 20 -5.25 -2.39 -7.67
CA ASP A 20 -6.61 -2.21 -7.17
C ASP A 20 -7.16 -0.84 -7.58
N GLU A 21 -6.35 0.20 -7.50
CA GLU A 21 -6.74 1.53 -7.96
C GLU A 21 -7.06 1.53 -9.46
N GLN A 22 -6.26 0.85 -10.26
CA GLN A 22 -6.54 0.72 -11.69
C GLN A 22 -7.84 -0.02 -11.95
N ARG A 23 -8.09 -1.08 -11.21
CA ARG A 23 -9.32 -1.87 -11.36
C ARG A 23 -10.56 -1.04 -11.06
N THR A 24 -10.49 -0.19 -10.05
CA THR A 24 -11.63 0.64 -9.65
C THR A 24 -11.61 2.03 -10.28
N ARG A 25 -10.56 2.35 -11.02
CA ARG A 25 -10.32 3.66 -11.60
C ARG A 25 -10.32 4.77 -10.54
N GLY A 26 -9.88 4.42 -9.33
CA GLY A 26 -9.80 5.35 -8.22
C GLY A 26 -11.15 5.74 -7.62
N MET A 27 -12.23 5.10 -8.04
CA MET A 27 -13.58 5.47 -7.58
C MET A 27 -13.91 4.87 -6.22
N ILE A 28 -13.22 3.79 -5.85
CA ILE A 28 -13.43 3.10 -4.56
C ILE A 28 -12.07 2.96 -3.90
N SER A 29 -12.01 3.29 -2.62
CA SER A 29 -10.78 3.10 -1.85
C SER A 29 -10.47 1.62 -1.69
N SER A 30 -9.19 1.30 -1.58
CA SER A 30 -8.77 -0.07 -1.34
C SER A 30 -9.12 -0.49 0.08
N SER A 31 -9.49 -1.75 0.25
CA SER A 31 -9.91 -2.30 1.52
C SER A 31 -8.73 -2.93 2.25
N HIS A 32 -8.53 -2.55 3.52
CA HIS A 32 -7.49 -3.14 4.35
C HIS A 32 -7.69 -4.66 4.51
N PRO A 33 -8.91 -5.16 4.82
CA PRO A 33 -9.10 -6.61 4.91
C PRO A 33 -8.81 -7.35 3.61
N GLU A 34 -9.13 -6.76 2.47
CA GLU A 34 -8.83 -7.39 1.18
C GLU A 34 -7.33 -7.48 0.94
N LEU A 35 -6.59 -6.43 1.28
CA LEU A 35 -5.14 -6.45 1.17
C LEU A 35 -4.54 -7.55 2.04
N VAL A 36 -4.98 -7.63 3.29
CA VAL A 36 -4.49 -8.64 4.22
C VAL A 36 -4.75 -10.05 3.69
N GLY A 37 -5.93 -10.27 3.12
CA GLY A 37 -6.29 -11.57 2.54
C GLY A 37 -5.54 -11.90 1.26
N ALA A 38 -5.08 -10.89 0.54
CA ALA A 38 -4.43 -11.09 -0.76
C ALA A 38 -2.93 -11.36 -0.68
N LEU A 39 -2.28 -10.93 0.39
CA LEU A 39 -0.82 -11.03 0.49
C LEU A 39 -0.39 -12.23 1.34
N PRO A 40 0.69 -12.92 0.93
CA PRO A 40 1.19 -14.09 1.66
C PRO A 40 2.06 -13.68 2.84
N ALA A 41 1.49 -12.95 3.78
CA ALA A 41 2.21 -12.48 4.95
C ALA A 41 1.26 -12.37 6.14
N ALA A 42 1.80 -12.41 7.34
CA ALA A 42 1.01 -12.28 8.55
C ALA A 42 0.42 -10.87 8.65
N LYS A 43 -0.79 -10.78 9.18
CA LYS A 43 -1.51 -9.51 9.32
C LYS A 43 -0.67 -8.46 10.06
N GLY A 44 0.03 -8.89 11.13
CA GLY A 44 0.88 -7.97 11.90
C GLY A 44 2.02 -7.38 11.08
N ASN A 45 2.64 -8.18 10.21
CA ASN A 45 3.70 -7.71 9.33
C ASN A 45 3.15 -6.73 8.31
N ILE A 46 1.99 -7.03 7.74
CA ILE A 46 1.34 -6.14 6.78
C ILE A 46 1.02 -4.81 7.44
N SER A 47 0.42 -4.83 8.63
CA SER A 47 0.07 -3.61 9.36
C SER A 47 1.30 -2.77 9.67
N HIS A 48 2.40 -3.42 10.08
CA HIS A 48 3.64 -2.71 10.36
C HIS A 48 4.19 -2.03 9.10
N ARG A 49 4.21 -2.75 7.98
CA ARG A 49 4.73 -2.19 6.72
C ARG A 49 3.84 -1.08 6.18
N LEU A 50 2.53 -1.18 6.39
CA LEU A 50 1.61 -0.09 6.03
C LEU A 50 1.93 1.18 6.80
N ARG A 51 2.19 1.07 8.11
CA ARG A 51 2.55 2.23 8.92
C ARG A 51 3.85 2.86 8.45
N LEU A 52 4.82 2.04 8.05
CA LEU A 52 6.08 2.57 7.51
C LEU A 52 5.85 3.32 6.21
N LEU A 53 5.01 2.79 5.34
CA LEU A 53 4.67 3.48 4.08
C LEU A 53 3.92 4.78 4.34
N GLN A 54 3.05 4.79 5.33
CA GLN A 54 2.34 6.02 5.71
C GLN A 54 3.33 7.05 6.25
N THR A 55 4.30 6.64 7.04
CA THR A 55 5.33 7.52 7.55
C THR A 55 6.13 8.16 6.43
N ARG A 56 6.37 7.41 5.35
CA ARG A 56 7.03 7.97 4.15
C ARG A 56 6.16 8.93 3.37
N GLY A 57 4.87 8.98 3.67
CA GLY A 57 3.93 9.82 2.93
C GLY A 57 3.46 9.18 1.61
N TRP A 58 3.60 7.86 1.47
CA TRP A 58 3.23 7.16 0.23
C TRP A 58 1.84 6.58 0.25
N ILE A 59 1.27 6.37 1.43
CA ILE A 59 -0.11 5.92 1.57
C ILE A 59 -0.80 6.69 2.69
N VAL A 60 -2.13 6.64 2.67
CA VAL A 60 -2.96 7.14 3.76
C VAL A 60 -3.82 5.99 4.24
N ILE A 61 -3.88 5.78 5.54
CA ILE A 61 -4.71 4.75 6.15
C ILE A 61 -5.95 5.43 6.73
N GLY A 62 -7.11 5.11 6.15
CA GLY A 62 -8.39 5.56 6.70
C GLY A 62 -8.79 4.63 7.83
N ARG A 63 -9.18 5.21 8.97
CA ARG A 63 -9.52 4.43 10.16
C ARG A 63 -10.97 4.67 10.56
N THR A 64 -11.55 3.65 11.18
CA THR A 64 -12.88 3.77 11.78
C THR A 64 -12.79 4.62 13.04
N LEU A 65 -13.94 4.95 13.61
CA LEU A 65 -14.01 5.69 14.86
C LEU A 65 -13.30 4.96 16.00
N GLY A 66 -13.24 3.64 15.94
CA GLY A 66 -12.52 2.84 16.93
C GLY A 66 -11.03 2.71 16.67
N GLY A 67 -10.51 3.41 15.66
CA GLY A 67 -9.09 3.38 15.33
C GLY A 67 -8.65 2.20 14.49
N LYS A 68 -9.58 1.37 14.02
CA LYS A 68 -9.26 0.21 13.20
C LYS A 68 -9.01 0.63 11.76
N ALA A 69 -7.94 0.13 11.16
CA ALA A 69 -7.64 0.39 9.76
C ALA A 69 -8.73 -0.21 8.87
N GLU A 70 -9.25 0.59 7.95
CA GLU A 70 -10.38 0.19 7.11
C GLU A 70 -10.07 0.38 5.63
N SER A 71 -9.64 1.56 5.24
CA SER A 71 -9.40 1.88 3.84
C SER A 71 -7.97 2.35 3.62
N LEU A 72 -7.49 2.18 2.40
CA LEU A 72 -6.12 2.50 2.03
C LEU A 72 -6.13 3.31 0.74
N TYR A 73 -5.25 4.33 0.69
CA TYR A 73 -5.12 5.20 -0.46
C TYR A 73 -3.65 5.39 -0.79
N LEU A 74 -3.32 5.43 -2.07
CA LEU A 74 -2.00 5.88 -2.50
C LEU A 74 -1.98 7.39 -2.52
N THR A 75 -0.91 7.98 -2.01
CA THR A 75 -0.65 9.41 -2.24
C THR A 75 -0.07 9.57 -3.63
N ARG A 76 0.13 10.83 -4.07
CA ARG A 76 0.78 11.10 -5.34
C ARG A 76 2.16 10.45 -5.41
N GLU A 77 2.96 10.60 -4.35
CA GLU A 77 4.30 10.03 -4.28
C GLU A 77 4.25 8.50 -4.27
N GLY A 78 3.32 7.93 -3.52
CA GLY A 78 3.14 6.48 -3.48
C GLY A 78 2.75 5.91 -4.82
N ARG A 79 1.88 6.61 -5.55
CA ARG A 79 1.47 6.19 -6.88
C ARG A 79 2.65 6.20 -7.85
N GLN A 80 3.49 7.22 -7.77
CA GLN A 80 4.68 7.29 -8.62
C GLN A 80 5.65 6.15 -8.31
N GLN A 81 5.82 5.82 -7.03
CA GLN A 81 6.67 4.70 -6.66
C GLN A 81 6.11 3.38 -7.17
N ALA A 82 4.80 3.20 -7.08
CA ALA A 82 4.17 1.98 -7.58
C ALA A 82 4.32 1.84 -9.10
N ILE A 83 4.18 2.93 -9.83
CA ILE A 83 4.37 2.94 -11.28
C ILE A 83 5.81 2.58 -11.63
N THR A 84 6.78 3.15 -10.91
CA THR A 84 8.18 2.85 -11.13
C THR A 84 8.47 1.37 -10.89
N LEU A 85 7.92 0.81 -9.81
CA LEU A 85 8.10 -0.61 -9.52
C LEU A 85 7.46 -1.50 -10.59
N ALA A 86 6.28 -1.14 -11.08
CA ALA A 86 5.61 -1.89 -12.13
C ALA A 86 6.46 -1.90 -13.42
N GLY A 87 7.04 -0.76 -13.77
CA GLY A 87 7.90 -0.67 -14.93
C GLY A 87 9.17 -1.49 -14.79
N SER A 88 9.65 -1.68 -13.56
CA SER A 88 10.86 -2.47 -13.30
C SER A 88 10.65 -3.97 -13.49
N TYR A 89 9.41 -4.43 -13.43
CA TYR A 89 9.09 -5.85 -13.53
C TYR A 89 8.61 -6.26 -14.92
N GLU A 90 8.53 -5.32 -15.82
CA GLU A 90 8.10 -5.62 -17.19
C GLU A 90 9.23 -5.77 -18.19
#